data_8cba61db0126ae447525a0fe9586fbaf
#
_entry.id   8cba61db0126ae447525a0fe9586fbaf
#
_cell.length_a   1.000
_cell.length_b   1.000
_cell.length_c   1.000
_cell.angle_alpha   90.00
_cell.angle_beta   90.00
_cell.angle_gamma   90.00
#
_symmetry.space_group_name_H-M   'P 1'
#
loop_
_entity.id
_entity.type
_entity.pdbx_description
1 polymer ?
#
loop_
_entity_poly.entity_id
_entity_poly.type
_entity_poly.pdbx_seq_one_letter_code
_entity_poly.pdbx_strand_id
1 'polypeptide(L)'
;MCVCKPRGSVRRLFDRRPACLFADRYKCERCVEYNGTVEESEQRPTSFNAWDVGCLDRLPDYVSKEFPFILTRRSGIDIRLVDRLADDLVHGKGFSAAAKYIRQAHTTKFMVNQLKYVSLADARRSSRVSLFGAAPVPEKFGSFDDTEKYCGAVPSDHYLRDVWRTYFSELPVVRVEG
;
A
#
# COMPACT_ATOMS: atom_id res chain seq x y z
N MET A 1 18.25 8.09 -23.08
CA MET A 1 17.69 8.12 -21.71
C MET A 1 16.46 9.03 -21.72
N CYS A 2 15.30 8.54 -21.27
CA CYS A 2 14.14 9.43 -21.12
C CYS A 2 14.35 10.26 -19.87
N VAL A 3 14.37 11.58 -20.01
CA VAL A 3 14.38 12.50 -18.87
C VAL A 3 12.92 12.60 -18.40
N CYS A 4 12.63 12.04 -17.25
CA CYS A 4 11.28 12.01 -16.72
C CYS A 4 11.21 12.94 -15.50
N LYS A 5 10.21 13.83 -15.45
CA LYS A 5 9.96 14.64 -14.26
C LYS A 5 9.17 13.80 -13.25
N PRO A 6 9.68 13.57 -12.05
CA PRO A 6 8.97 12.81 -11.05
C PRO A 6 7.72 13.57 -10.57
N ARG A 7 6.61 12.86 -10.44
CA ARG A 7 5.42 13.28 -9.70
C ARG A 7 5.14 12.21 -8.67
N GLY A 8 5.05 12.59 -7.41
CA GLY A 8 4.72 11.64 -6.35
C GLY A 8 3.44 10.86 -6.66
N SER A 9 3.49 9.56 -6.49
CA SER A 9 2.30 8.69 -6.51
C SER A 9 2.24 7.88 -5.23
N VAL A 10 1.01 7.59 -4.79
CA VAL A 10 0.76 6.91 -3.52
C VAL A 10 -0.12 5.69 -3.78
N ARG A 11 0.27 4.55 -3.23
CA ARG A 11 -0.55 3.34 -3.18
C ARG A 11 -0.79 2.90 -1.75
N ARG A 12 -2.02 2.55 -1.45
CA ARG A 12 -2.36 1.91 -0.18
C ARG A 12 -1.91 0.45 -0.20
N LEU A 13 -1.30 0.03 0.90
CA LEU A 13 -0.82 -1.32 1.09
C LEU A 13 -1.63 -1.98 2.20
N PHE A 14 -2.00 -3.22 1.97
CA PHE A 14 -2.63 -4.06 2.98
C PHE A 14 -1.56 -4.91 3.66
N ASP A 15 -1.33 -4.63 4.92
CA ASP A 15 -0.51 -5.36 5.86
C ASP A 15 -1.24 -5.42 7.22
N ARG A 16 -0.60 -5.95 8.24
CA ARG A 16 -1.09 -5.88 9.63
C ARG A 16 -1.22 -4.46 10.16
N ARG A 17 -0.63 -3.49 9.49
CA ARG A 17 -0.68 -2.06 9.80
C ARG A 17 -1.06 -1.30 8.53
N PRO A 18 -1.81 -0.21 8.65
CA PRO A 18 -2.00 0.68 7.51
C PRO A 18 -0.64 1.15 7.00
N ALA A 19 -0.40 0.95 5.74
CA ALA A 19 0.84 1.37 5.08
C ALA A 19 0.53 2.00 3.74
N CYS A 20 1.41 2.87 3.27
CA CYS A 20 1.35 3.47 1.96
C CYS A 20 2.71 3.34 1.27
N LEU A 21 2.69 2.96 0.02
CA LEU A 21 3.85 2.99 -0.85
C LEU A 21 3.88 4.33 -1.56
N PHE A 22 4.96 5.05 -1.38
CA PHE A 22 5.24 6.30 -2.08
C PHE A 22 6.29 6.03 -3.13
N ALA A 23 6.07 6.48 -4.34
CA ALA A 23 7.07 6.42 -5.39
C ALA A 23 6.88 7.54 -6.40
N ASP A 24 7.93 7.80 -7.16
CA ASP A 24 7.87 8.73 -8.25
C ASP A 24 7.12 8.14 -9.44
N ARG A 25 6.32 8.97 -10.06
CA ARG A 25 5.69 8.71 -11.34
C ARG A 25 6.46 9.46 -12.42
N TYR A 26 6.94 8.73 -13.38
CA TYR A 26 7.73 9.25 -14.49
C TYR A 26 6.86 9.45 -15.71
N LYS A 27 7.16 10.46 -16.51
CA LYS A 27 6.53 10.72 -17.81
C LYS A 27 7.60 10.60 -18.91
N CYS A 28 7.32 9.79 -19.91
CA CYS A 28 8.21 9.60 -21.05
C CYS A 28 7.89 10.65 -22.13
N GLU A 29 8.74 11.67 -22.31
CA GLU A 29 8.55 12.72 -23.32
C GLU A 29 8.54 12.15 -24.74
N ARG A 30 9.44 11.20 -25.05
CA ARG A 30 9.44 10.52 -26.37
C ARG A 30 8.14 9.77 -26.68
N CYS A 31 7.54 9.13 -25.66
CA CYS A 31 6.25 8.48 -25.88
C CYS A 31 5.12 9.49 -26.09
N VAL A 32 5.21 10.67 -25.48
CA VAL A 32 4.25 11.76 -25.72
C VAL A 32 4.37 12.29 -27.14
N GLU A 33 5.59 12.55 -27.60
CA GLU A 33 5.87 12.99 -28.97
C GLU A 33 5.41 11.94 -30.00
N TYR A 34 5.76 10.66 -29.78
CA TYR A 34 5.32 9.56 -30.63
C TYR A 34 3.79 9.45 -30.71
N ASN A 35 3.09 9.56 -29.59
CA ASN A 35 1.63 9.49 -29.55
C ASN A 35 0.95 10.66 -30.29
N GLY A 36 1.64 11.78 -30.45
CA GLY A 36 1.18 12.89 -31.29
C GLY A 36 1.22 12.62 -32.79
N THR A 37 1.92 11.55 -33.21
CA THR A 37 2.10 11.21 -34.65
C THR A 37 1.36 9.95 -35.06
N VAL A 38 0.72 9.22 -34.16
CA VAL A 38 0.06 7.94 -34.44
C VAL A 38 -1.39 7.95 -34.03
N GLU A 39 -2.17 7.03 -34.60
CA GLU A 39 -3.58 6.84 -34.24
C GLU A 39 -3.75 6.31 -32.79
N GLU A 40 -4.94 6.55 -32.22
CA GLU A 40 -5.24 6.19 -30.82
C GLU A 40 -4.99 4.72 -30.49
N SER A 41 -5.22 3.82 -31.45
CA SER A 41 -4.98 2.37 -31.33
C SER A 41 -3.51 1.98 -31.19
N GLU A 42 -2.59 2.83 -31.66
CA GLU A 42 -1.14 2.60 -31.65
C GLU A 42 -0.44 3.36 -30.52
N GLN A 43 -1.17 4.14 -29.75
CA GLN A 43 -0.60 4.95 -28.67
C GLN A 43 -0.01 4.09 -27.56
N ARG A 44 1.13 4.54 -27.06
CA ARG A 44 1.87 3.88 -25.96
C ARG A 44 1.62 4.58 -24.63
N PRO A 45 1.69 3.86 -23.51
CA PRO A 45 1.66 4.48 -22.19
C PRO A 45 2.75 5.54 -22.05
N THR A 46 2.35 6.76 -21.72
CA THR A 46 3.28 7.91 -21.60
C THR A 46 3.82 8.09 -20.18
N SER A 47 3.27 7.38 -19.21
CA SER A 47 3.71 7.49 -17.83
C SER A 47 3.77 6.12 -17.16
N PHE A 48 4.72 5.96 -16.24
CA PHE A 48 4.92 4.75 -15.44
C PHE A 48 5.35 5.14 -14.02
N ASN A 49 5.16 4.23 -13.07
CA ASN A 49 5.61 4.41 -11.70
C ASN A 49 6.88 3.61 -11.47
N ALA A 50 7.68 4.00 -10.47
CA ALA A 50 8.89 3.26 -10.12
C ALA A 50 8.64 1.80 -9.73
N TRP A 51 7.43 1.45 -9.30
CA TRP A 51 7.03 0.09 -8.96
C TRP A 51 6.38 -0.71 -10.11
N ASP A 52 6.27 -0.15 -11.32
CA ASP A 52 5.70 -0.90 -12.44
C ASP A 52 6.64 -2.06 -12.82
N VAL A 53 6.05 -3.21 -13.19
CA VAL A 53 6.78 -4.47 -13.44
C VAL A 53 7.95 -4.24 -14.39
N GLY A 54 7.76 -3.50 -15.49
CA GLY A 54 8.83 -3.19 -16.42
C GLY A 54 9.98 -2.35 -15.85
N CYS A 55 9.80 -1.73 -14.66
CA CYS A 55 10.88 -1.08 -13.92
C CYS A 55 11.53 -2.06 -12.95
N LEU A 56 10.74 -2.87 -12.25
CA LEU A 56 11.24 -3.87 -11.30
C LEU A 56 12.06 -4.95 -12.00
N ASP A 57 11.65 -5.39 -13.18
CA ASP A 57 12.36 -6.41 -13.99
C ASP A 57 13.73 -5.94 -14.50
N ARG A 58 13.98 -4.63 -14.48
CA ARG A 58 15.30 -4.06 -14.83
C ARG A 58 16.25 -3.95 -13.64
N LEU A 59 15.75 -4.18 -12.46
CA LEU A 59 16.59 -4.22 -11.26
C LEU A 59 17.32 -5.56 -11.19
N PRO A 60 18.49 -5.59 -10.53
CA PRO A 60 19.15 -6.84 -10.24
C PRO A 60 18.21 -7.79 -9.47
N ASP A 61 18.26 -9.08 -9.76
CA ASP A 61 17.39 -10.10 -9.18
C ASP A 61 17.30 -10.06 -7.65
N TYR A 62 18.42 -9.76 -6.99
CA TYR A 62 18.46 -9.66 -5.54
C TYR A 62 17.67 -8.45 -4.99
N VAL A 63 17.44 -7.42 -5.82
CA VAL A 63 16.62 -6.26 -5.44
C VAL A 63 15.15 -6.52 -5.77
N SER A 64 14.85 -7.04 -6.96
CA SER A 64 13.47 -7.29 -7.41
C SER A 64 12.79 -8.35 -6.56
N LYS A 65 13.52 -9.39 -6.13
CA LYS A 65 13.01 -10.46 -5.25
C LYS A 65 12.76 -10.01 -3.81
N GLU A 66 13.43 -8.96 -3.38
CA GLU A 66 13.21 -8.37 -2.03
C GLU A 66 12.00 -7.41 -1.99
N PHE A 67 11.33 -7.16 -3.13
CA PHE A 67 10.16 -6.30 -3.14
C PHE A 67 8.99 -7.00 -2.41
N PRO A 68 8.57 -6.51 -1.23
CA PRO A 68 7.75 -7.30 -0.32
C PRO A 68 6.25 -7.22 -0.60
N PHE A 69 5.85 -6.67 -1.75
CA PHE A 69 4.44 -6.41 -2.03
C PHE A 69 4.00 -6.98 -3.37
N ILE A 70 2.84 -7.62 -3.37
CA ILE A 70 2.08 -7.91 -4.58
C ILE A 70 1.24 -6.69 -4.90
N LEU A 71 1.50 -6.07 -6.05
CA LEU A 71 0.79 -4.87 -6.46
C LEU A 71 -0.40 -5.22 -7.33
N THR A 72 -1.54 -4.62 -7.02
CA THR A 72 -2.74 -4.65 -7.84
C THR A 72 -2.95 -3.28 -8.50
N ARG A 73 -3.99 -3.15 -9.34
CA ARG A 73 -4.23 -1.90 -10.07
C ARG A 73 -4.28 -0.64 -9.19
N ARG A 74 -4.83 -0.72 -7.97
CA ARG A 74 -5.06 0.44 -7.09
C ARG A 74 -4.42 0.33 -5.71
N SER A 75 -3.97 -0.85 -5.33
CA SER A 75 -3.45 -1.15 -4.00
C SER A 75 -2.32 -2.16 -4.08
N GLY A 76 -1.84 -2.61 -2.96
CA GLY A 76 -0.90 -3.71 -2.85
C GLY A 76 -1.14 -4.47 -1.55
N ILE A 77 -0.61 -5.66 -1.46
CA ILE A 77 -0.67 -6.51 -0.29
C ILE A 77 0.72 -7.02 0.04
N ASP A 78 1.06 -7.07 1.32
CA ASP A 78 2.30 -7.65 1.78
C ASP A 78 2.32 -9.17 1.52
N ILE A 79 3.40 -9.67 0.95
CA ILE A 79 3.58 -11.09 0.64
C ILE A 79 3.40 -11.94 1.91
N ARG A 80 3.93 -11.50 3.05
CA ARG A 80 3.78 -12.19 4.34
C ARG A 80 2.32 -12.32 4.78
N LEU A 81 1.47 -11.38 4.36
CA LEU A 81 0.03 -11.47 4.63
C LEU A 81 -0.61 -12.53 3.74
N VAL A 82 -0.14 -12.68 2.50
CA VAL A 82 -0.61 -13.72 1.57
C VAL A 82 -0.17 -15.12 2.03
N ASP A 83 1.06 -15.26 2.49
CA ASP A 83 1.57 -16.51 3.07
C ASP A 83 0.73 -16.92 4.29
N ARG A 84 0.42 -15.96 5.16
CA ARG A 84 -0.47 -16.22 6.30
C ARG A 84 -1.89 -16.60 5.87
N LEU A 85 -2.41 -16.02 4.78
CA LEU A 85 -3.71 -16.43 4.24
C LEU A 85 -3.68 -17.89 3.80
N ALA A 86 -2.58 -18.35 3.19
CA ALA A 86 -2.41 -19.75 2.82
C ALA A 86 -2.49 -20.66 4.05
N ASP A 87 -1.76 -20.32 5.12
CA ASP A 87 -1.80 -21.06 6.39
C ASP A 87 -3.21 -21.08 7.01
N ASP A 88 -3.86 -19.92 7.05
CA ASP A 88 -5.22 -19.79 7.59
C ASP A 88 -6.24 -20.64 6.79
N LEU A 89 -6.09 -20.70 5.45
CA LEU A 89 -6.96 -21.55 4.59
C LEU A 89 -6.73 -23.03 4.83
N VAL A 90 -5.49 -23.48 5.01
CA VAL A 90 -5.17 -24.89 5.36
C VAL A 90 -5.83 -25.26 6.70
N HIS A 91 -5.92 -24.32 7.63
CA HIS A 91 -6.58 -24.53 8.93
C HIS A 91 -8.11 -24.26 8.89
N GLY A 92 -8.72 -24.20 7.71
CA GLY A 92 -10.16 -24.05 7.53
C GLY A 92 -10.72 -22.65 7.79
N LYS A 93 -9.86 -21.62 7.91
CA LYS A 93 -10.30 -20.24 8.03
C LYS A 93 -10.49 -19.63 6.64
N GLY A 94 -11.67 -19.13 6.35
CA GLY A 94 -11.99 -18.51 5.06
C GLY A 94 -11.51 -17.05 4.96
N PHE A 95 -11.53 -16.50 3.73
CA PHE A 95 -11.13 -15.11 3.43
C PHE A 95 -11.91 -14.07 4.24
N SER A 96 -13.19 -14.33 4.55
CA SER A 96 -14.00 -13.44 5.40
C SER A 96 -13.46 -13.35 6.84
N ALA A 97 -12.99 -14.46 7.40
CA ALA A 97 -12.37 -14.46 8.72
C ALA A 97 -11.03 -13.69 8.70
N ALA A 98 -10.23 -13.86 7.65
CA ALA A 98 -8.99 -13.11 7.46
C ALA A 98 -9.23 -11.60 7.32
N ALA A 99 -10.22 -11.18 6.52
CA ALA A 99 -10.60 -9.77 6.39
C ALA A 99 -11.04 -9.15 7.72
N LYS A 100 -11.83 -9.89 8.52
CA LYS A 100 -12.25 -9.47 9.87
C LYS A 100 -11.04 -9.30 10.80
N TYR A 101 -10.09 -10.24 10.76
CA TYR A 101 -8.88 -10.17 11.56
C TYR A 101 -8.03 -8.94 11.22
N ILE A 102 -7.85 -8.66 9.92
CA ILE A 102 -7.11 -7.47 9.46
C ILE A 102 -7.82 -6.20 9.92
N ARG A 103 -9.14 -6.13 9.77
CA ARG A 103 -9.96 -5.01 10.27
C ARG A 103 -9.75 -4.79 11.76
N GLN A 104 -9.82 -5.84 12.55
CA GLN A 104 -9.63 -5.75 14.00
C GLN A 104 -8.22 -5.25 14.35
N ALA A 105 -7.19 -5.77 13.69
CA ALA A 105 -5.82 -5.34 13.91
C ALA A 105 -5.63 -3.84 13.60
N HIS A 106 -6.18 -3.37 12.48
CA HIS A 106 -6.13 -1.95 12.10
C HIS A 106 -6.92 -1.06 13.06
N THR A 107 -8.12 -1.49 13.48
CA THR A 107 -8.95 -0.74 14.44
C THR A 107 -8.25 -0.64 15.79
N THR A 108 -7.66 -1.74 16.27
CA THR A 108 -6.88 -1.73 17.53
C THR A 108 -5.71 -0.75 17.43
N LYS A 109 -4.99 -0.77 16.31
CA LYS A 109 -3.88 0.16 16.07
C LYS A 109 -4.32 1.61 16.03
N PHE A 110 -5.46 1.89 15.39
CA PHE A 110 -6.08 3.22 15.37
C PHE A 110 -6.38 3.71 16.79
N MET A 111 -7.04 2.89 17.61
CA MET A 111 -7.38 3.23 18.99
C MET A 111 -6.13 3.50 19.83
N VAL A 112 -5.10 2.66 19.71
CA VAL A 112 -3.82 2.87 20.40
C VAL A 112 -3.15 4.18 19.98
N ASN A 113 -3.16 4.49 18.69
CA ASN A 113 -2.59 5.75 18.19
C ASN A 113 -3.41 6.96 18.65
N GLN A 114 -4.74 6.84 18.69
CA GLN A 114 -5.63 7.88 19.22
C GLN A 114 -5.37 8.16 20.70
N LEU A 115 -5.24 7.12 21.51
CA LEU A 115 -4.90 7.26 22.94
C LEU A 115 -3.53 7.92 23.11
N LYS A 116 -2.51 7.51 22.37
CA LYS A 116 -1.18 8.14 22.39
C LYS A 116 -1.25 9.60 22.00
N TYR A 117 -2.02 9.92 20.95
CA TYR A 117 -2.19 11.31 20.53
C TYR A 117 -2.82 12.19 21.62
N VAL A 118 -3.90 11.71 22.24
CA VAL A 118 -4.59 12.42 23.33
C VAL A 118 -3.64 12.63 24.50
N SER A 119 -2.92 11.57 24.93
CA SER A 119 -1.95 11.66 26.04
C SER A 119 -0.84 12.65 25.74
N LEU A 120 -0.29 12.66 24.53
CA LEU A 120 0.74 13.61 24.12
C LEU A 120 0.21 15.04 24.02
N ALA A 121 -1.01 15.22 23.52
CA ALA A 121 -1.66 16.53 23.43
C ALA A 121 -1.89 17.12 24.83
N ASP A 122 -2.35 16.30 25.77
CA ASP A 122 -2.56 16.70 27.17
C ASP A 122 -1.25 17.03 27.88
N ALA A 123 -0.23 16.18 27.73
CA ALA A 123 1.11 16.45 28.27
C ALA A 123 1.70 17.77 27.73
N ARG A 124 1.56 18.05 26.42
CA ARG A 124 2.01 19.31 25.81
C ARG A 124 1.23 20.51 26.34
N ARG A 125 -0.07 20.34 26.56
CA ARG A 125 -0.93 21.38 27.12
C ARG A 125 -0.52 21.70 28.56
N SER A 126 -0.24 20.69 29.35
CA SER A 126 0.16 20.85 30.76
C SER A 126 1.57 21.42 30.91
N SER A 127 2.51 21.08 30.02
CA SER A 127 3.90 21.53 30.07
C SER A 127 4.12 22.96 29.57
N ARG A 128 3.19 23.52 28.77
CA ARG A 128 3.27 24.88 28.21
C ARG A 128 2.59 25.93 29.08
N VAL A 129 2.64 25.76 30.38
CA VAL A 129 2.14 26.81 31.28
C VAL A 129 3.09 28.01 31.21
N SER A 130 2.63 29.02 30.50
CA SER A 130 2.87 30.46 30.70
C SER A 130 4.10 31.18 30.14
N LEU A 131 5.12 30.56 29.55
CA LEU A 131 6.23 31.38 29.02
C LEU A 131 5.99 31.97 27.62
N PHE A 132 5.07 31.40 26.83
CA PHE A 132 4.85 31.79 25.42
C PHE A 132 3.37 31.98 25.03
N GLY A 133 2.48 32.29 25.99
CA GLY A 133 1.05 32.45 25.71
C GLY A 133 0.27 31.12 25.74
N ALA A 134 -1.00 31.16 25.30
CA ALA A 134 -1.88 29.99 25.28
C ALA A 134 -1.34 28.88 24.38
N ALA A 135 -1.32 27.65 24.87
CA ALA A 135 -0.96 26.49 24.06
C ALA A 135 -1.90 26.34 22.86
N PRO A 136 -1.39 26.10 21.65
CA PRO A 136 -2.25 25.91 20.49
C PRO A 136 -3.18 24.70 20.73
N VAL A 137 -4.45 24.87 20.32
CA VAL A 137 -5.43 23.78 20.41
C VAL A 137 -4.98 22.64 19.48
N PRO A 138 -4.82 21.41 20.00
CA PRO A 138 -4.42 20.32 19.16
C PRO A 138 -5.50 20.02 18.12
N GLU A 139 -5.08 19.72 16.90
CA GLU A 139 -5.97 19.32 15.82
C GLU A 139 -6.70 18.00 16.16
N LYS A 140 -7.92 17.80 15.64
CA LYS A 140 -8.62 16.53 15.86
C LYS A 140 -7.86 15.37 15.20
N PHE A 141 -7.76 14.25 15.90
CA PHE A 141 -7.07 13.04 15.42
C PHE A 141 -7.66 12.47 14.11
N GLY A 142 -8.93 12.75 13.84
CA GLY A 142 -9.66 12.23 12.68
C GLY A 142 -10.35 10.89 12.96
N SER A 143 -11.12 10.44 11.98
CA SER A 143 -11.77 9.12 12.02
C SER A 143 -10.87 8.04 11.41
N PHE A 144 -11.24 6.76 11.60
CA PHE A 144 -10.53 5.63 11.03
C PHE A 144 -10.45 5.70 9.50
N ASP A 145 -11.55 6.10 8.84
CA ASP A 145 -11.66 6.15 7.38
C ASP A 145 -11.18 7.48 6.76
N ASP A 146 -10.70 8.42 7.59
CA ASP A 146 -10.21 9.72 7.13
C ASP A 146 -8.98 9.54 6.23
N THR A 147 -9.14 9.84 4.94
CA THR A 147 -8.12 9.63 3.91
C THR A 147 -6.93 10.57 4.01
N GLU A 148 -7.12 11.73 4.65
CA GLU A 148 -6.07 12.74 4.82
C GLU A 148 -5.27 12.53 6.11
N LYS A 149 -5.81 11.75 7.07
CA LYS A 149 -5.20 11.55 8.39
C LYS A 149 -4.77 10.10 8.60
N TYR A 150 -5.64 9.25 9.12
CA TYR A 150 -5.26 7.87 9.46
C TYR A 150 -5.25 6.94 8.25
N CYS A 151 -6.14 7.19 7.29
CA CYS A 151 -6.25 6.41 6.06
C CYS A 151 -6.44 4.91 6.29
N GLY A 152 -7.30 4.54 7.24
CA GLY A 152 -7.60 3.14 7.56
C GLY A 152 -8.28 2.45 6.38
N ALA A 153 -7.57 1.55 5.72
CA ALA A 153 -8.09 0.74 4.64
C ALA A 153 -8.05 -0.74 5.04
N VAL A 154 -9.13 -1.46 4.75
CA VAL A 154 -9.23 -2.88 5.04
C VAL A 154 -9.59 -3.60 3.74
N PRO A 155 -8.87 -4.68 3.37
CA PRO A 155 -9.19 -5.45 2.18
C PRO A 155 -10.54 -6.17 2.37
N SER A 156 -11.31 -6.27 1.29
CA SER A 156 -12.48 -7.13 1.26
C SER A 156 -12.07 -8.61 1.13
N ASP A 157 -12.94 -9.52 1.50
CA ASP A 157 -12.74 -10.96 1.31
C ASP A 157 -12.60 -11.33 -0.18
N HIS A 158 -13.34 -10.66 -1.06
CA HIS A 158 -13.23 -10.81 -2.50
C HIS A 158 -11.83 -10.40 -2.99
N TYR A 159 -11.33 -9.25 -2.56
CA TYR A 159 -9.98 -8.79 -2.91
C TYR A 159 -8.90 -9.78 -2.45
N LEU A 160 -9.00 -10.29 -1.23
CA LEU A 160 -8.05 -11.26 -0.70
C LEU A 160 -8.09 -12.58 -1.51
N ARG A 161 -9.26 -13.02 -1.92
CA ARG A 161 -9.46 -14.21 -2.77
C ARG A 161 -8.83 -14.03 -4.14
N ASP A 162 -9.03 -12.87 -4.77
CA ASP A 162 -8.50 -12.59 -6.11
C ASP A 162 -6.98 -12.51 -6.08
N VAL A 163 -6.40 -11.79 -5.12
CA VAL A 163 -4.94 -11.72 -4.96
C VAL A 163 -4.36 -13.11 -4.70
N TRP A 164 -4.98 -13.90 -3.83
CA TRP A 164 -4.52 -15.25 -3.51
C TRP A 164 -4.53 -16.14 -4.75
N ARG A 165 -5.62 -16.11 -5.53
CA ARG A 165 -5.72 -16.88 -6.78
C ARG A 165 -4.63 -16.49 -7.77
N THR A 166 -4.45 -15.20 -8.01
CA THR A 166 -3.43 -14.71 -8.95
C THR A 166 -2.04 -15.12 -8.49
N TYR A 167 -1.71 -14.91 -7.21
CA TYR A 167 -0.39 -15.24 -6.66
C TYR A 167 -0.06 -16.72 -6.79
N PHE A 168 -0.99 -17.60 -6.42
CA PHE A 168 -0.74 -19.05 -6.49
C PHE A 168 -0.88 -19.64 -7.90
N SER A 169 -1.59 -18.96 -8.82
CA SER A 169 -1.61 -19.40 -10.22
C SER A 169 -0.31 -19.06 -10.96
N GLU A 170 0.41 -18.04 -10.52
CA GLU A 170 1.69 -17.61 -11.10
C GLU A 170 2.91 -18.34 -10.49
N LEU A 171 2.73 -19.04 -9.36
CA LEU A 171 3.79 -19.86 -8.80
C LEU A 171 4.05 -21.05 -9.73
N PRO A 172 5.32 -21.29 -10.14
CA PRO A 172 5.65 -22.46 -10.90
C PRO A 172 5.26 -23.71 -10.11
N VAL A 173 4.41 -24.56 -10.71
CA VAL A 173 4.08 -25.85 -10.13
C VAL A 173 5.38 -26.65 -10.09
N VAL A 174 6.03 -26.68 -8.94
CA VAL A 174 7.12 -27.64 -8.72
C VAL A 174 6.48 -29.02 -8.73
N ARG A 175 6.50 -29.69 -9.91
CA ARG A 175 6.19 -31.10 -9.99
C ARG A 175 7.27 -31.82 -9.18
N VAL A 176 6.89 -32.24 -7.99
CA VAL A 176 7.64 -33.28 -7.28
C VAL A 176 7.41 -34.55 -8.07
N GLU A 177 8.35 -34.88 -8.97
CA GLU A 177 8.41 -36.17 -9.56
C GLU A 177 8.76 -37.15 -8.43
N GLY A 178 7.74 -37.97 -8.04
CA GLY A 178 7.88 -39.04 -7.08
C GLY A 178 8.56 -40.28 -7.70
#